data_15d60caa62fe89fadcfa2d2914ca42c7
#
_entry.id   15d60caa62fe89fadcfa2d2914ca42c7
#
_cell.length_a   1.000
_cell.length_b   1.000
_cell.length_c   1.000
_cell.angle_alpha   90.00
_cell.angle_beta   90.00
_cell.angle_gamma   90.00
#
_symmetry.space_group_name_H-M   'P 1'
#
loop_
_entity.id
_entity.type
_entity.pdbx_description
1 polymer ?
#
loop_
_entity_poly.entity_id
_entity_poly.type
_entity_poly.pdbx_seq_one_letter_code
_entity_poly.pdbx_strand_id
1 'polypeptide(L)'
;DWITQWYNAQMIFNAQTGCGNTQKALSTAMELLGIEPSRPAHDALGDAYHTAIICSRLDLPRGIAEYKQALQSHADGFHGDPPAGCISRSVFHGYATREAAIEAMTSRENHCPKCGKSMRNGRWISQQGHRYMTMAECAEHGRYLIRIRVSDEPGGTQRASRLVYEGDSEAAQKYDTLAARPSAARRRRRRRSARRSSAAESGKQE
;
A
#
# COMPACT_ATOMS: atom_id res chain seq x y z
N ASP A 1 -28.35 18.39 -5.60
CA ASP A 1 -27.76 17.26 -6.35
C ASP A 1 -28.87 16.28 -6.75
N TRP A 2 -28.93 15.95 -8.05
CA TRP A 2 -29.93 15.00 -8.58
C TRP A 2 -29.49 13.53 -8.44
N ILE A 3 -28.17 13.28 -8.17
CA ILE A 3 -27.63 11.95 -7.90
C ILE A 3 -27.64 11.72 -6.38
N THR A 4 -28.45 10.79 -5.97
CA THR A 4 -28.63 10.46 -4.54
C THR A 4 -27.87 9.20 -4.11
N GLN A 5 -27.43 8.37 -5.05
CA GLN A 5 -26.76 7.11 -4.77
C GLN A 5 -25.61 6.82 -5.75
N TRP A 6 -24.53 6.31 -5.24
CA TRP A 6 -23.36 5.90 -6.00
C TRP A 6 -23.01 4.44 -5.71
N TYR A 7 -22.72 3.71 -6.76
CA TYR A 7 -22.31 2.31 -6.68
C TYR A 7 -20.97 2.10 -7.37
N ASN A 8 -20.09 1.35 -6.74
CA ASN A 8 -18.83 0.96 -7.36
C ASN A 8 -19.05 -0.29 -8.23
N ALA A 9 -19.05 -0.13 -9.53
CA ALA A 9 -19.27 -1.22 -10.49
C ALA A 9 -18.27 -2.37 -10.31
N GLN A 10 -17.04 -2.07 -9.91
CA GLN A 10 -16.02 -3.09 -9.68
C GLN A 10 -16.34 -4.00 -8.48
N MET A 11 -17.01 -3.49 -7.45
CA MET A 11 -17.47 -4.32 -6.34
C MET A 11 -18.57 -5.27 -6.78
N ILE A 12 -19.50 -4.80 -7.61
CA ILE A 12 -20.57 -5.63 -8.20
C ILE A 12 -19.95 -6.71 -9.09
N PHE A 13 -19.01 -6.31 -9.98
CA PHE A 13 -18.27 -7.23 -10.81
C PHE A 13 -17.58 -8.32 -9.99
N ASN A 14 -16.82 -7.96 -8.97
CA ASN A 14 -16.11 -8.92 -8.14
C ASN A 14 -17.06 -9.89 -7.41
N ALA A 15 -18.17 -9.39 -6.89
CA ALA A 15 -19.16 -10.24 -6.22
C ALA A 15 -19.78 -11.27 -7.17
N GLN A 16 -20.04 -10.89 -8.42
CA GLN A 16 -20.68 -11.75 -9.41
C GLN A 16 -19.71 -12.68 -10.14
N THR A 17 -18.43 -12.31 -10.24
CA THR A 17 -17.41 -13.13 -10.91
C THR A 17 -16.55 -13.96 -9.97
N GLY A 18 -16.73 -13.83 -8.67
CA GLY A 18 -15.93 -14.54 -7.67
C GLY A 18 -14.48 -14.07 -7.58
N CYS A 19 -14.17 -12.87 -8.09
CA CYS A 19 -12.81 -12.32 -8.09
C CYS A 19 -12.31 -11.84 -6.71
N GLY A 20 -13.09 -12.07 -5.65
CA GLY A 20 -12.73 -11.71 -4.28
C GLY A 20 -12.58 -10.19 -4.09
N ASN A 21 -11.67 -9.78 -3.19
CA ASN A 21 -11.47 -8.37 -2.80
C ASN A 21 -10.37 -7.67 -3.62
N THR A 22 -9.98 -8.21 -4.77
CA THR A 22 -8.89 -7.64 -5.55
C THR A 22 -9.40 -6.70 -6.62
N GLN A 23 -8.76 -5.54 -6.73
CA GLN A 23 -9.04 -4.61 -7.81
C GLN A 23 -8.50 -5.17 -9.12
N LYS A 24 -9.37 -5.42 -10.09
CA LYS A 24 -8.97 -5.89 -11.42
C LYS A 24 -8.76 -4.73 -12.37
N ALA A 25 -7.79 -4.87 -13.27
CA ALA A 25 -7.65 -3.94 -14.39
C ALA A 25 -8.86 -4.06 -15.33
N LEU A 26 -9.18 -2.99 -16.06
CA LEU A 26 -10.28 -2.98 -17.03
C LEU A 26 -10.11 -4.10 -18.07
N SER A 27 -8.88 -4.27 -18.59
CA SER A 27 -8.53 -5.35 -19.53
C SER A 27 -8.82 -6.75 -18.97
N THR A 28 -8.45 -7.01 -17.72
CA THR A 28 -8.73 -8.29 -17.05
C THR A 28 -10.22 -8.54 -16.89
N ALA A 29 -10.99 -7.49 -16.55
CA ALA A 29 -12.43 -7.60 -16.42
C ALA A 29 -13.11 -7.89 -17.78
N MET A 30 -12.63 -7.27 -18.84
CA MET A 30 -13.08 -7.53 -20.21
C MET A 30 -12.78 -8.98 -20.63
N GLU A 31 -11.56 -9.45 -20.40
CA GLU A 31 -11.14 -10.81 -20.69
C GLU A 31 -12.01 -11.85 -19.98
N LEU A 32 -12.26 -11.67 -18.69
CA LEU A 32 -13.13 -12.57 -17.91
C LEU A 32 -14.57 -12.62 -18.39
N LEU A 33 -15.06 -11.56 -19.01
CA LEU A 33 -16.42 -11.49 -19.57
C LEU A 33 -16.48 -11.76 -21.08
N GLY A 34 -15.36 -12.10 -21.72
CA GLY A 34 -15.28 -12.34 -23.16
C GLY A 34 -15.59 -11.09 -24.01
N ILE A 35 -15.15 -9.91 -23.53
CA ILE A 35 -15.36 -8.63 -24.23
C ILE A 35 -14.09 -8.29 -24.99
N GLU A 36 -14.19 -8.20 -26.31
CA GLU A 36 -13.08 -7.78 -27.17
C GLU A 36 -12.85 -6.28 -27.10
N PRO A 37 -11.59 -5.82 -27.01
CA PRO A 37 -11.26 -4.40 -27.05
C PRO A 37 -11.64 -3.78 -28.40
N SER A 38 -12.50 -2.78 -28.38
CA SER A 38 -12.97 -2.08 -29.60
C SER A 38 -12.48 -0.63 -29.67
N ARG A 39 -11.78 -0.15 -28.64
CA ARG A 39 -11.25 1.22 -28.53
C ARG A 39 -9.85 1.19 -27.89
N PRO A 40 -9.01 2.21 -28.13
CA PRO A 40 -7.71 2.32 -27.48
C PRO A 40 -7.82 2.30 -25.94
N ALA A 41 -6.90 1.57 -25.30
CA ALA A 41 -6.75 1.59 -23.85
C ALA A 41 -6.15 2.94 -23.38
N HIS A 42 -6.46 3.33 -22.15
CA HIS A 42 -6.00 4.59 -21.54
C HIS A 42 -6.52 5.87 -22.21
N ASP A 43 -7.57 5.76 -23.00
CA ASP A 43 -8.38 6.86 -23.46
C ASP A 43 -9.64 6.95 -22.58
N ALA A 44 -9.93 8.13 -22.03
CA ALA A 44 -11.04 8.32 -21.08
C ALA A 44 -12.39 7.86 -21.65
N LEU A 45 -12.64 8.12 -22.95
CA LEU A 45 -13.87 7.71 -23.63
C LEU A 45 -13.86 6.18 -23.87
N GLY A 46 -12.73 5.63 -24.25
CA GLY A 46 -12.56 4.17 -24.45
C GLY A 46 -12.76 3.41 -23.15
N ASP A 47 -12.15 3.85 -22.07
CA ASP A 47 -12.29 3.24 -20.75
C ASP A 47 -13.72 3.34 -20.20
N ALA A 48 -14.40 4.50 -20.38
CA ALA A 48 -15.79 4.65 -20.02
C ALA A 48 -16.72 3.75 -20.84
N TYR A 49 -16.47 3.64 -22.15
CA TYR A 49 -17.22 2.76 -23.05
C TYR A 49 -17.10 1.29 -22.66
N HIS A 50 -15.88 0.80 -22.44
CA HIS A 50 -15.67 -0.59 -22.01
C HIS A 50 -16.24 -0.86 -20.62
N THR A 51 -16.17 0.12 -19.71
CA THR A 51 -16.83 0.01 -18.41
C THR A 51 -18.35 -0.13 -18.56
N ALA A 52 -18.97 0.63 -19.46
CA ALA A 52 -20.40 0.49 -19.72
C ALA A 52 -20.77 -0.88 -20.29
N ILE A 53 -19.94 -1.44 -21.20
CA ILE A 53 -20.15 -2.79 -21.71
C ILE A 53 -20.02 -3.84 -20.60
N ILE A 54 -19.01 -3.72 -19.72
CA ILE A 54 -18.89 -4.59 -18.54
C ILE A 54 -20.15 -4.51 -17.70
N CYS A 55 -20.62 -3.30 -17.37
CA CYS A 55 -21.85 -3.10 -16.61
C CYS A 55 -23.08 -3.74 -17.27
N SER A 56 -23.16 -3.70 -18.60
CA SER A 56 -24.27 -4.35 -19.33
C SER A 56 -24.25 -5.90 -19.28
N ARG A 57 -23.12 -6.50 -18.92
CA ARG A 57 -22.98 -7.96 -18.73
C ARG A 57 -23.23 -8.41 -17.28
N LEU A 58 -23.33 -7.46 -16.36
CA LEU A 58 -23.60 -7.73 -14.95
C LEU A 58 -25.11 -7.66 -14.66
N ASP A 59 -25.55 -8.44 -13.68
CA ASP A 59 -26.87 -8.28 -13.09
C ASP A 59 -26.86 -7.09 -12.13
N LEU A 60 -26.99 -5.87 -12.69
CA LEU A 60 -26.97 -4.64 -11.90
C LEU A 60 -28.09 -4.55 -10.84
N PRO A 61 -29.36 -4.93 -11.14
CA PRO A 61 -30.41 -4.93 -10.12
C PRO A 61 -30.04 -5.76 -8.89
N ARG A 62 -29.55 -6.96 -9.09
CA ARG A 62 -29.06 -7.83 -8.03
C ARG A 62 -27.85 -7.25 -7.33
N GLY A 63 -26.87 -6.77 -8.09
CA GLY A 63 -25.66 -6.16 -7.54
C GLY A 63 -25.94 -4.94 -6.68
N ILE A 64 -26.92 -4.13 -7.02
CA ILE A 64 -27.39 -2.98 -6.24
C ILE A 64 -28.10 -3.45 -4.97
N ALA A 65 -28.97 -4.46 -5.06
CA ALA A 65 -29.68 -5.00 -3.91
C ALA A 65 -28.72 -5.60 -2.87
N GLU A 66 -27.69 -6.30 -3.33
CA GLU A 66 -26.67 -6.96 -2.48
C GLU A 66 -25.50 -6.04 -2.13
N TYR A 67 -25.50 -4.76 -2.57
CA TYR A 67 -24.34 -3.86 -2.46
C TYR A 67 -23.85 -3.64 -1.03
N LYS A 68 -24.75 -3.55 -0.07
CA LYS A 68 -24.38 -3.38 1.36
C LYS A 68 -23.59 -4.57 1.88
N GLN A 69 -23.93 -5.78 1.46
CA GLN A 69 -23.21 -7.00 1.83
C GLN A 69 -21.84 -7.05 1.14
N ALA A 70 -21.77 -6.69 -0.14
CA ALA A 70 -20.51 -6.56 -0.87
C ALA A 70 -19.59 -5.49 -0.23
N LEU A 71 -20.15 -4.38 0.21
CA LEU A 71 -19.41 -3.32 0.92
C LEU A 71 -18.83 -3.83 2.24
N GLN A 72 -19.55 -4.64 3.00
CA GLN A 72 -19.05 -5.23 4.24
C GLN A 72 -17.91 -6.21 3.99
N SER A 73 -17.99 -7.03 2.94
CA SER A 73 -16.91 -7.94 2.58
C SER A 73 -15.64 -7.21 2.08
N HIS A 74 -15.77 -5.93 1.71
CA HIS A 74 -14.70 -5.04 1.29
C HIS A 74 -14.39 -3.94 2.34
N ALA A 75 -14.71 -4.19 3.61
CA ALA A 75 -14.52 -3.21 4.68
C ALA A 75 -13.10 -2.62 4.73
N ASP A 76 -12.10 -3.40 4.35
CA ASP A 76 -10.71 -2.96 4.21
C ASP A 76 -10.42 -2.18 2.90
N GLY A 77 -11.44 -1.94 2.10
CA GLY A 77 -11.35 -1.26 0.80
C GLY A 77 -10.83 -2.14 -0.33
N PHE A 78 -10.92 -1.63 -1.55
CA PHE A 78 -10.29 -2.24 -2.71
C PHE A 78 -8.78 -2.09 -2.63
N HIS A 79 -8.13 -3.19 -2.41
CA HIS A 79 -6.67 -3.26 -2.50
C HIS A 79 -6.34 -4.20 -3.66
N GLY A 80 -5.40 -3.82 -4.50
CA GLY A 80 -4.84 -4.73 -5.50
C GLY A 80 -4.39 -6.03 -4.82
N ASP A 81 -4.19 -7.07 -5.58
CA ASP A 81 -3.64 -8.33 -5.08
C ASP A 81 -2.40 -8.02 -4.23
N PRO A 82 -2.24 -8.66 -3.06
CA PRO A 82 -0.98 -8.55 -2.37
C PRO A 82 0.10 -8.92 -3.38
N PRO A 83 1.17 -8.12 -3.53
CA PRO A 83 2.23 -8.44 -4.48
C PRO A 83 2.70 -9.88 -4.28
N ALA A 84 3.10 -10.54 -5.36
CA ALA A 84 3.60 -11.91 -5.30
C ALA A 84 4.59 -12.08 -4.15
N GLY A 85 4.46 -13.15 -3.37
CA GLY A 85 5.29 -13.44 -2.21
C GLY A 85 4.84 -12.77 -0.90
N CYS A 86 3.73 -12.01 -0.86
CA CYS A 86 3.18 -11.50 0.39
C CYS A 86 2.63 -12.64 1.27
N ILE A 87 3.21 -12.81 2.45
CA ILE A 87 2.81 -13.85 3.43
C ILE A 87 1.58 -13.43 4.21
N SER A 88 1.54 -12.17 4.64
CA SER A 88 0.42 -11.64 5.42
C SER A 88 0.21 -10.16 5.17
N ARG A 89 -1.05 -9.76 5.28
CA ARG A 89 -1.50 -8.38 5.17
C ARG A 89 -2.41 -8.05 6.33
N SER A 90 -2.20 -6.87 6.91
CA SER A 90 -3.08 -6.29 7.94
C SER A 90 -3.38 -4.84 7.58
N VAL A 91 -4.59 -4.40 7.84
CA VAL A 91 -5.01 -3.01 7.64
C VAL A 91 -5.52 -2.46 8.97
N PHE A 92 -5.14 -1.24 9.29
CA PHE A 92 -5.48 -0.53 10.51
C PHE A 92 -6.08 0.82 10.14
N HIS A 93 -7.20 1.15 10.75
CA HIS A 93 -8.03 2.30 10.39
C HIS A 93 -8.10 3.34 11.49
N GLY A 94 -8.62 4.54 11.15
CA GLY A 94 -9.06 5.52 12.13
C GLY A 94 -7.94 6.34 12.77
N TYR A 95 -6.76 6.43 12.17
CA TYR A 95 -5.72 7.32 12.69
C TYR A 95 -6.08 8.79 12.40
N ALA A 96 -5.96 9.65 13.40
CA ALA A 96 -6.27 11.07 13.25
C ALA A 96 -5.32 11.79 12.29
N THR A 97 -4.05 11.38 12.24
CA THR A 97 -3.03 11.98 11.37
C THR A 97 -2.14 10.90 10.76
N ARG A 98 -1.45 11.28 9.69
CA ARG A 98 -0.48 10.41 9.02
C ARG A 98 0.70 10.07 9.92
N GLU A 99 1.17 11.03 10.69
CA GLU A 99 2.25 10.87 11.64
C GLU A 99 1.88 9.87 12.73
N ALA A 100 0.67 9.96 13.28
CA ALA A 100 0.15 9.00 14.26
C ALA A 100 0.07 7.58 13.68
N ALA A 101 -0.37 7.43 12.43
CA ALA A 101 -0.39 6.13 11.75
C ALA A 101 1.02 5.55 11.56
N ILE A 102 1.98 6.38 11.15
CA ILE A 102 3.39 5.97 10.97
C ILE A 102 3.99 5.56 12.31
N GLU A 103 3.84 6.38 13.35
CA GLU A 103 4.35 6.10 14.68
C GLU A 103 3.78 4.80 15.24
N ALA A 104 2.47 4.61 15.18
CA ALA A 104 1.81 3.39 15.63
C ALA A 104 2.31 2.14 14.89
N MET A 105 2.60 2.24 13.59
CA MET A 105 3.08 1.11 12.79
C MET A 105 4.57 0.83 12.98
N THR A 106 5.39 1.85 13.16
CA THR A 106 6.85 1.69 13.29
C THR A 106 7.28 1.31 14.70
N SER A 107 6.49 1.67 15.72
CA SER A 107 6.68 1.25 17.11
C SER A 107 6.10 -0.13 17.42
N ARG A 108 5.23 -0.64 16.55
CA ARG A 108 4.56 -1.93 16.76
C ARG A 108 5.56 -3.08 16.71
N GLU A 109 5.41 -3.99 17.64
CA GLU A 109 6.14 -5.24 17.66
C GLU A 109 5.77 -6.13 16.46
N ASN A 110 6.78 -6.70 15.82
CA ASN A 110 6.60 -7.60 14.71
C ASN A 110 6.84 -9.04 15.14
N HIS A 111 5.92 -9.93 14.80
CA HIS A 111 5.98 -11.34 15.14
C HIS A 111 6.25 -12.19 13.91
N CYS A 112 7.00 -13.25 14.08
CA CYS A 112 7.34 -14.19 13.02
C CYS A 112 6.08 -14.90 12.51
N PRO A 113 5.82 -14.90 11.19
CA PRO A 113 4.65 -15.59 10.64
C PRO A 113 4.64 -17.10 10.86
N LYS A 114 5.82 -17.73 11.08
CA LYS A 114 5.96 -19.17 11.24
C LYS A 114 5.84 -19.64 12.70
N CYS A 115 6.40 -18.90 13.66
CA CYS A 115 6.42 -19.32 15.07
C CYS A 115 5.77 -18.34 16.05
N GLY A 116 5.30 -17.18 15.60
CA GLY A 116 4.67 -16.20 16.46
C GLY A 116 5.61 -15.44 17.41
N LYS A 117 6.90 -15.80 17.49
CA LYS A 117 7.87 -15.12 18.35
C LYS A 117 8.15 -13.70 17.86
N SER A 118 8.47 -12.80 18.79
CA SER A 118 8.89 -11.45 18.49
C SER A 118 10.12 -11.42 17.60
N MET A 119 10.15 -10.50 16.64
CA MET A 119 11.26 -10.32 15.73
C MET A 119 12.02 -9.02 16.04
N ARG A 120 13.32 -9.04 15.84
CA ARG A 120 14.15 -7.84 15.94
C ARG A 120 14.01 -7.00 14.68
N ASN A 121 13.50 -5.79 14.82
CA ASN A 121 13.36 -4.85 13.70
C ASN A 121 14.70 -4.20 13.37
N GLY A 122 15.00 -4.08 12.08
CA GLY A 122 16.02 -3.20 11.57
C GLY A 122 15.54 -1.75 11.53
N ARG A 123 16.32 -0.88 10.88
CA ARG A 123 15.95 0.52 10.70
C ARG A 123 14.77 0.67 9.76
N TRP A 124 13.77 1.47 10.13
CA TRP A 124 12.72 1.89 9.22
C TRP A 124 13.25 2.87 8.17
N ILE A 125 12.96 2.57 6.90
CA ILE A 125 13.37 3.37 5.74
C ILE A 125 12.13 3.96 5.10
N SER A 126 12.07 5.29 5.07
CA SER A 126 11.01 6.02 4.35
C SER A 126 11.24 5.90 2.84
N GLN A 127 10.15 5.69 2.10
CA GLN A 127 10.09 5.62 0.65
C GLN A 127 9.10 6.66 0.12
N GLN A 128 9.07 6.89 -1.18
CA GLN A 128 8.09 7.77 -1.79
C GLN A 128 6.65 7.26 -1.57
N GLY A 129 5.69 8.19 -1.56
CA GLY A 129 4.25 7.89 -1.46
C GLY A 129 3.84 7.33 -0.08
N HIS A 130 4.42 7.88 1.00
CA HIS A 130 4.09 7.50 2.38
C HIS A 130 4.22 6.01 2.66
N ARG A 131 5.27 5.42 2.08
CA ARG A 131 5.64 4.03 2.27
C ARG A 131 6.88 3.94 3.15
N TYR A 132 6.92 2.90 3.95
CA TYR A 132 8.03 2.60 4.84
C TYR A 132 8.36 1.12 4.74
N MET A 133 9.61 0.77 4.96
CA MET A 133 10.02 -0.62 5.04
C MET A 133 11.07 -0.84 6.12
N THR A 134 11.06 -2.01 6.70
CA THR A 134 12.11 -2.54 7.56
C THR A 134 12.36 -4.01 7.25
N MET A 135 13.53 -4.49 7.62
CA MET A 135 13.82 -5.91 7.68
C MET A 135 13.73 -6.34 9.15
N ALA A 136 12.88 -7.31 9.42
CA ALA A 136 12.75 -7.92 10.74
C ALA A 136 13.37 -9.32 10.73
N GLU A 137 14.00 -9.72 11.82
CA GLU A 137 14.74 -10.97 11.94
C GLU A 137 14.17 -11.84 13.06
N CYS A 138 13.78 -13.05 12.70
CA CYS A 138 13.46 -14.13 13.64
C CYS A 138 14.70 -15.01 13.82
N ALA A 139 15.05 -15.32 15.05
CA ALA A 139 16.22 -16.15 15.35
C ALA A 139 16.14 -17.57 14.74
N GLU A 140 14.92 -18.09 14.54
CA GLU A 140 14.70 -19.46 14.05
C GLU A 140 14.34 -19.52 12.56
N HIS A 141 13.68 -18.47 12.02
CA HIS A 141 13.09 -18.51 10.69
C HIS A 141 13.64 -17.45 9.74
N GLY A 142 14.72 -16.75 10.15
CA GLY A 142 15.43 -15.82 9.29
C GLY A 142 14.73 -14.46 9.13
N ARG A 143 14.93 -13.83 7.99
CA ARG A 143 14.57 -12.42 7.74
C ARG A 143 13.24 -12.30 7.03
N TYR A 144 12.49 -11.23 7.38
CA TYR A 144 11.21 -10.87 6.77
C TYR A 144 11.23 -9.39 6.39
N LEU A 145 10.82 -9.08 5.17
CA LEU A 145 10.62 -7.69 4.74
C LEU A 145 9.22 -7.24 5.17
N ILE A 146 9.16 -6.17 5.96
CA ILE A 146 7.90 -5.57 6.37
C ILE A 146 7.75 -4.23 5.67
N ARG A 147 6.62 -4.05 5.00
CA ARG A 147 6.25 -2.82 4.31
C ARG A 147 5.02 -2.20 4.95
N ILE A 148 5.03 -0.87 5.07
CA ILE A 148 3.90 -0.07 5.55
C ILE A 148 3.56 0.95 4.46
N ARG A 149 2.27 1.14 4.21
CA ARG A 149 1.74 2.23 3.41
C ARG A 149 0.65 2.94 4.20
N VAL A 150 0.75 4.27 4.32
CA VAL A 150 -0.30 5.11 4.90
C VAL A 150 -1.04 5.81 3.78
N SER A 151 -2.37 5.87 3.88
CA SER A 151 -3.25 6.51 2.90
C SER A 151 -4.46 7.14 3.59
N ASP A 152 -4.99 8.17 2.94
CA ASP A 152 -6.19 8.86 3.43
C ASP A 152 -7.43 7.95 3.34
N GLU A 153 -8.38 8.17 4.25
CA GLU A 153 -9.69 7.53 4.29
C GLU A 153 -10.82 8.54 4.09
N PRO A 154 -11.97 8.10 3.58
CA PRO A 154 -13.18 8.91 3.63
C PRO A 154 -13.47 9.34 5.07
N GLY A 155 -13.75 10.64 5.27
CA GLY A 155 -13.96 11.17 6.62
C GLY A 155 -12.73 11.84 7.26
N GLY A 156 -11.59 11.91 6.54
CA GLY A 156 -10.42 12.68 6.96
C GLY A 156 -9.46 11.93 7.90
N THR A 157 -9.73 10.67 8.19
CA THR A 157 -8.82 9.81 8.93
C THR A 157 -7.77 9.17 8.01
N GLN A 158 -6.82 8.46 8.59
CA GLN A 158 -5.77 7.74 7.88
C GLN A 158 -5.87 6.24 8.17
N ARG A 159 -5.53 5.44 7.17
CA ARG A 159 -5.31 4.00 7.34
C ARG A 159 -3.86 3.62 7.06
N ALA A 160 -3.40 2.58 7.72
CA ALA A 160 -2.10 1.98 7.50
C ALA A 160 -2.26 0.53 7.04
N SER A 161 -1.67 0.17 5.92
CA SER A 161 -1.57 -1.22 5.45
C SER A 161 -0.17 -1.73 5.78
N ARG A 162 -0.10 -2.90 6.41
CA ARG A 162 1.14 -3.60 6.72
C ARG A 162 1.20 -4.91 5.94
N LEU A 163 2.28 -5.11 5.20
CA LEU A 163 2.52 -6.31 4.41
C LEU A 163 3.82 -6.97 4.88
N VAL A 164 3.82 -8.27 4.96
CA VAL A 164 4.98 -9.09 5.34
C VAL A 164 5.34 -10.01 4.18
N TYR A 165 6.62 -10.05 3.84
CA TYR A 165 7.19 -10.90 2.80
C TYR A 165 8.32 -11.73 3.37
N GLU A 166 8.66 -12.84 2.73
CA GLU A 166 9.95 -13.48 2.99
C GLU A 166 11.09 -12.51 2.63
N GLY A 167 12.09 -12.48 3.49
CA GLY A 167 13.30 -11.70 3.24
C GLY A 167 14.27 -12.49 2.37
N ASP A 168 13.86 -12.76 1.11
CA ASP A 168 14.73 -13.40 0.14
C ASP A 168 16.02 -12.60 -0.09
N SER A 169 16.96 -13.18 -0.82
CA SER A 169 18.27 -12.57 -1.03
C SER A 169 18.19 -11.20 -1.72
N GLU A 170 17.27 -11.01 -2.66
CA GLU A 170 17.10 -9.76 -3.38
C GLU A 170 16.51 -8.67 -2.47
N ALA A 171 15.44 -8.98 -1.74
CA ALA A 171 14.82 -8.05 -0.80
C ALA A 171 15.79 -7.65 0.32
N ALA A 172 16.58 -8.61 0.83
CA ALA A 172 17.59 -8.38 1.86
C ALA A 172 18.69 -7.45 1.34
N GLN A 173 19.26 -7.73 0.17
CA GLN A 173 20.31 -6.91 -0.43
C GLN A 173 19.83 -5.49 -0.72
N LYS A 174 18.62 -5.33 -1.26
CA LYS A 174 18.01 -4.03 -1.50
C LYS A 174 17.81 -3.24 -0.20
N TYR A 175 17.30 -3.88 0.83
CA TYR A 175 17.14 -3.25 2.13
C TYR A 175 18.48 -2.85 2.72
N ASP A 176 19.47 -3.74 2.75
CA ASP A 176 20.79 -3.48 3.34
C ASP A 176 21.50 -2.33 2.63
N THR A 177 21.40 -2.26 1.29
CA THR A 177 21.90 -1.13 0.49
C THR A 177 21.25 0.20 0.90
N LEU A 178 19.94 0.22 1.10
CA LEU A 178 19.22 1.43 1.52
C LEU A 178 19.46 1.76 3.00
N ALA A 179 19.58 0.75 3.84
CA ALA A 179 19.86 0.90 5.26
C ALA A 179 21.27 1.44 5.53
N ALA A 180 22.25 1.10 4.70
CA ALA A 180 23.62 1.63 4.79
C ALA A 180 23.69 3.14 4.50
N ARG A 181 22.74 3.71 3.74
CA ARG A 181 22.72 5.15 3.41
C ARG A 181 22.47 5.97 4.68
N PRO A 182 23.22 7.05 4.91
CA PRO A 182 22.95 7.94 6.06
C PRO A 182 21.52 8.48 6.01
N SER A 183 20.83 8.49 7.13
CA SER A 183 19.50 9.11 7.22
C SER A 183 19.57 10.60 6.85
N ALA A 184 18.45 11.15 6.34
CA ALA A 184 18.37 12.57 6.00
C ALA A 184 18.74 13.47 7.19
N ALA A 185 18.37 13.10 8.42
CA ALA A 185 18.75 13.80 9.65
C ALA A 185 20.27 13.80 9.88
N ARG A 186 20.94 12.65 9.65
CA ARG A 186 22.40 12.54 9.80
C ARG A 186 23.14 13.31 8.70
N ARG A 187 22.58 13.36 7.48
CA ARG A 187 23.12 14.20 6.37
C ARG A 187 22.97 15.69 6.69
N ARG A 188 21.83 16.12 7.24
CA ARG A 188 21.62 17.52 7.67
C ARG A 188 22.57 17.90 8.82
N ARG A 189 22.80 17.02 9.78
CA ARG A 189 23.73 17.25 10.91
C ARG A 189 25.18 17.36 10.40
N ARG A 190 25.62 16.48 9.49
CA ARG A 190 26.95 16.56 8.87
C ARG A 190 27.15 17.86 8.06
N ARG A 191 26.13 18.26 7.29
CA ARG A 191 26.18 19.54 6.56
C ARG A 191 26.24 20.76 7.48
N ARG A 192 25.54 20.73 8.62
CA ARG A 192 25.58 21.81 9.63
C ARG A 192 26.94 21.86 10.34
N SER A 193 27.52 20.71 10.69
CA SER A 193 28.85 20.71 11.32
C SER A 193 29.94 21.17 10.36
N ALA A 194 29.92 20.73 9.08
CA ALA A 194 30.86 21.17 8.06
C ALA A 194 30.78 22.70 7.80
N ARG A 195 29.56 23.28 7.78
CA ARG A 195 29.41 24.73 7.66
C ARG A 195 29.89 25.50 8.88
N ARG A 196 29.80 24.92 10.09
CA ARG A 196 30.33 25.54 11.31
C ARG A 196 31.86 25.51 11.37
N SER A 197 32.50 24.43 10.93
CA SER A 197 33.98 24.37 10.84
C SER A 197 34.54 25.32 9.80
N SER A 198 33.94 25.41 8.61
CA SER A 198 34.41 26.38 7.59
C SER A 198 34.23 27.85 8.01
N ALA A 199 33.14 28.18 8.73
CA ALA A 199 32.93 29.52 9.27
C ALA A 199 33.91 29.87 10.41
N ALA A 200 34.36 28.89 11.19
CA ALA A 200 35.33 29.07 12.25
C ALA A 200 36.78 29.26 11.73
N GLU A 201 37.09 28.68 10.56
CA GLU A 201 38.37 28.84 9.89
C GLU A 201 38.52 30.21 9.17
N SER A 202 37.43 30.69 8.55
CA SER A 202 37.43 32.01 7.91
C SER A 202 37.44 33.19 8.90
N GLY A 203 37.02 33.03 10.15
CA GLY A 203 37.08 34.07 11.21
C GLY A 203 38.38 34.11 11.97
N LYS A 204 39.41 33.32 11.64
CA LYS A 204 40.73 33.32 12.26
C LYS A 204 41.81 33.97 11.37
N GLN A 205 41.45 34.51 10.22
CA GLN A 205 42.36 35.13 9.24
C GLN A 205 42.22 36.67 9.17
N GLU A 206 41.45 37.27 10.09
CA GLU A 206 41.47 38.74 10.36
C GLU A 206 42.08 38.96 11.74
#